data_79bbf272e6893573fec9e3541b901cc9
#
_entry.id   79bbf272e6893573fec9e3541b901cc9
#
_cell.length_a   1.000
_cell.length_b   1.000
_cell.length_c   1.000
_cell.angle_alpha   90.00
_cell.angle_beta   90.00
_cell.angle_gamma   90.00
#
_symmetry.space_group_name_H-M   'P 1'
#
loop_
_entity.id
_entity.type
_entity.pdbx_description
1 polymer ?
#
loop_
_entity_poly.entity_id
_entity_poly.type
_entity_poly.pdbx_seq_one_letter_code
_entity_poly.pdbx_strand_id
1 'polypeptide(L)'
;GMQSERESLQRLINPKSKVSCHYLISRNGRIFNLVKEKNIAWHAGKSKWQNYKDLNKNSIGIELVNKGHRFGYQSFTSKQINALVILCKSLKRKYKIKNSLVLGHSDISPLRKIDPGEKFPWRHLSSKGIGIYPKTRFKNYKKLKNTFQGIFFKNLHNLGYRYLNTA
;
A
#
# COMPACT_ATOMS: atom_id res chain seq x y z
N GLY A 1 10.01 -5.72 -4.91
CA GLY A 1 9.76 -6.00 -6.31
C GLY A 1 10.40 -7.29 -6.80
N MET A 2 9.89 -7.85 -7.87
CA MET A 2 10.39 -9.07 -8.50
C MET A 2 10.44 -8.84 -10.01
N GLN A 3 11.38 -9.49 -10.72
CA GLN A 3 11.67 -9.15 -12.13
C GLN A 3 10.54 -9.54 -13.09
N SER A 4 9.71 -10.55 -12.76
CA SER A 4 8.64 -11.05 -13.61
C SER A 4 7.40 -11.47 -12.83
N GLU A 5 6.28 -11.66 -13.56
CA GLU A 5 5.05 -12.24 -13.03
C GLU A 5 5.28 -13.68 -12.53
N ARG A 6 6.01 -14.48 -13.31
CA ARG A 6 6.34 -15.87 -12.97
C ARG A 6 7.09 -15.95 -11.65
N GLU A 7 8.12 -15.14 -11.48
CA GLU A 7 8.90 -15.06 -10.24
C GLU A 7 8.03 -14.62 -9.06
N SER A 8 7.14 -13.62 -9.28
CA SER A 8 6.20 -13.15 -8.27
C SER A 8 5.27 -14.25 -7.80
N LEU A 9 4.67 -14.98 -8.74
CA LEU A 9 3.80 -16.12 -8.43
C LEU A 9 4.56 -17.21 -7.68
N GLN A 10 5.70 -17.67 -8.21
CA GLN A 10 6.50 -18.72 -7.57
C GLN A 10 6.88 -18.38 -6.14
N ARG A 11 7.26 -17.12 -5.88
CA ARG A 11 7.61 -16.67 -4.53
C ARG A 11 6.41 -16.64 -3.59
N LEU A 12 5.26 -16.13 -4.06
CA LEU A 12 4.07 -15.95 -3.23
C LEU A 12 3.32 -17.23 -2.91
N ILE A 13 3.47 -18.29 -3.73
CA ILE A 13 2.89 -19.61 -3.48
C ILE A 13 3.84 -20.58 -2.78
N ASN A 14 5.13 -20.28 -2.69
CA ASN A 14 6.12 -21.14 -2.06
C ASN A 14 6.13 -20.92 -0.54
N PRO A 15 5.76 -21.92 0.28
CA PRO A 15 5.73 -21.76 1.74
C PRO A 15 7.11 -21.45 2.35
N LYS A 16 8.20 -21.89 1.71
CA LYS A 16 9.57 -21.60 2.16
C LYS A 16 9.94 -20.11 2.07
N SER A 17 9.23 -19.33 1.25
CA SER A 17 9.48 -17.90 1.09
C SER A 17 9.04 -17.05 2.29
N LYS A 18 8.16 -17.61 3.15
CA LYS A 18 7.56 -16.93 4.31
C LYS A 18 6.91 -15.58 3.97
N VAL A 19 6.42 -15.43 2.73
CA VAL A 19 5.63 -14.30 2.25
C VAL A 19 4.46 -14.81 1.41
N SER A 20 3.30 -14.18 1.54
CA SER A 20 2.12 -14.47 0.74
C SER A 20 1.23 -13.24 0.66
N CYS A 21 0.29 -13.20 -0.27
CA CYS A 21 -0.74 -12.17 -0.34
C CYS A 21 -2.08 -12.78 -0.75
N HIS A 22 -3.16 -12.04 -0.54
CA HIS A 22 -4.48 -12.51 -0.94
C HIS A 22 -4.66 -12.39 -2.46
N TYR A 23 -4.16 -11.31 -3.04
CA TYR A 23 -4.28 -11.04 -4.46
C TYR A 23 -2.96 -10.57 -5.05
N LEU A 24 -2.66 -11.07 -6.25
CA LEU A 24 -1.60 -10.55 -7.11
C LEU A 24 -2.22 -10.02 -8.39
N ILE A 25 -1.86 -8.81 -8.80
CA ILE A 25 -2.31 -8.21 -10.07
C ILE A 25 -1.12 -8.10 -11.01
N SER A 26 -1.23 -8.74 -12.16
CA SER A 26 -0.21 -8.70 -13.21
C SER A 26 -0.24 -7.38 -13.99
N ARG A 27 0.79 -7.13 -14.78
CA ARG A 27 0.90 -5.90 -15.59
C ARG A 27 -0.18 -5.81 -16.69
N ASN A 28 -0.73 -6.93 -17.13
CA ASN A 28 -1.83 -6.97 -18.10
C ASN A 28 -3.23 -6.87 -17.45
N GLY A 29 -3.29 -6.76 -16.11
CA GLY A 29 -4.52 -6.61 -15.33
C GLY A 29 -5.16 -7.93 -14.90
N ARG A 30 -4.52 -9.11 -15.12
CA ARG A 30 -5.00 -10.38 -14.58
C ARG A 30 -4.90 -10.36 -13.06
N ILE A 31 -5.96 -10.77 -12.38
CA ILE A 31 -6.02 -10.89 -10.92
C ILE A 31 -5.91 -12.37 -10.56
N PHE A 32 -4.93 -12.69 -9.69
CA PHE A 32 -4.77 -14.02 -9.09
C PHE A 32 -5.21 -13.94 -7.63
N ASN A 33 -6.13 -14.79 -7.21
CA ASN A 33 -6.45 -14.99 -5.79
C ASN A 33 -5.60 -16.14 -5.27
N LEU A 34 -4.62 -15.84 -4.42
CA LEU A 34 -3.62 -16.77 -3.92
C LEU A 34 -3.97 -17.31 -2.53
N VAL A 35 -4.51 -16.44 -1.67
CA VAL A 35 -4.98 -16.78 -0.33
C VAL A 35 -6.42 -16.33 -0.18
N LYS A 36 -7.29 -17.20 0.32
CA LYS A 36 -8.70 -16.86 0.59
C LYS A 36 -8.76 -15.70 1.61
N GLU A 37 -9.64 -14.73 1.41
CA GLU A 37 -9.76 -13.52 2.25
C GLU A 37 -10.00 -13.82 3.74
N LYS A 38 -10.61 -14.98 4.07
CA LYS A 38 -10.84 -15.42 5.46
C LYS A 38 -9.58 -15.96 6.14
N ASN A 39 -8.51 -16.21 5.41
CA ASN A 39 -7.25 -16.74 5.93
C ASN A 39 -6.24 -15.61 6.09
N ILE A 40 -5.23 -15.84 6.93
CA ILE A 40 -4.11 -14.91 7.12
C ILE A 40 -3.13 -15.06 5.95
N ALA A 41 -2.72 -13.94 5.36
CA ALA A 41 -1.60 -13.91 4.41
C ALA A 41 -0.43 -13.09 4.98
N TRP A 42 0.79 -13.49 4.68
CA TRP A 42 2.01 -12.87 5.21
C TRP A 42 2.54 -11.77 4.27
N HIS A 43 1.83 -10.64 4.21
CA HIS A 43 2.11 -9.54 3.27
C HIS A 43 2.59 -8.25 3.94
N ALA A 44 2.28 -8.03 5.22
CA ALA A 44 2.57 -6.79 5.93
C ALA A 44 3.87 -6.86 6.76
N GLY A 45 4.21 -8.05 7.29
CA GLY A 45 5.31 -8.23 8.22
C GLY A 45 5.15 -7.38 9.47
N LYS A 46 6.25 -6.94 10.09
CA LYS A 46 6.23 -6.03 11.24
C LYS A 46 5.63 -4.69 10.80
N SER A 47 4.43 -4.39 11.27
CA SER A 47 3.62 -3.28 10.79
C SER A 47 2.68 -2.75 11.86
N LYS A 48 2.34 -1.43 11.77
CA LYS A 48 1.38 -0.77 12.66
C LYS A 48 0.65 0.33 11.89
N TRP A 49 -0.65 0.48 12.17
CA TRP A 49 -1.44 1.60 11.68
C TRP A 49 -2.58 1.89 12.65
N GLN A 50 -2.74 3.13 13.09
CA GLN A 50 -3.70 3.48 14.15
C GLN A 50 -3.53 2.54 15.37
N ASN A 51 -4.58 1.87 15.80
CA ASN A 51 -4.56 0.89 16.89
C ASN A 51 -4.30 -0.55 16.42
N TYR A 52 -4.17 -0.76 15.10
CA TYR A 52 -3.90 -2.08 14.54
C TYR A 52 -2.41 -2.41 14.61
N LYS A 53 -2.10 -3.57 15.16
CA LYS A 53 -0.78 -4.22 15.18
C LYS A 53 -0.90 -5.53 14.41
N ASP A 54 0.22 -5.99 13.82
CA ASP A 54 0.25 -7.25 13.06
C ASP A 54 -0.82 -7.29 11.95
N LEU A 55 -0.65 -6.40 10.97
CA LEU A 55 -1.64 -6.20 9.90
C LEU A 55 -1.84 -7.42 9.00
N ASN A 56 -0.99 -8.46 9.08
CA ASN A 56 -1.26 -9.75 8.44
C ASN A 56 -2.60 -10.35 8.86
N LYS A 57 -3.00 -10.14 10.14
CA LYS A 57 -4.24 -10.67 10.72
C LYS A 57 -5.47 -9.80 10.45
N ASN A 58 -5.25 -8.53 10.15
CA ASN A 58 -6.30 -7.50 10.16
C ASN A 58 -6.49 -6.83 8.80
N SER A 59 -5.86 -7.32 7.74
CA SER A 59 -5.95 -6.68 6.43
C SER A 59 -5.86 -7.66 5.26
N ILE A 60 -6.22 -7.17 4.09
CA ILE A 60 -6.12 -7.88 2.81
C ILE A 60 -4.92 -7.33 2.05
N GLY A 61 -3.94 -8.18 1.75
CA GLY A 61 -2.76 -7.81 0.98
C GLY A 61 -2.99 -7.98 -0.51
N ILE A 62 -2.72 -6.92 -1.25
CA ILE A 62 -2.75 -6.89 -2.72
C ILE A 62 -1.35 -6.54 -3.22
N GLU A 63 -0.72 -7.44 -3.95
CA GLU A 63 0.55 -7.21 -4.63
C GLU A 63 0.33 -6.85 -6.09
N LEU A 64 1.16 -5.95 -6.61
CA LEU A 64 1.18 -5.56 -8.02
C LEU A 64 2.52 -5.95 -8.63
N VAL A 65 2.50 -6.72 -9.72
CA VAL A 65 3.74 -7.09 -10.41
C VAL A 65 4.46 -5.82 -10.87
N ASN A 66 5.61 -5.56 -10.26
CA ASN A 66 6.50 -4.46 -10.60
C ASN A 66 7.93 -4.83 -10.20
N LYS A 67 8.91 -4.40 -10.98
CA LYS A 67 10.32 -4.68 -10.71
C LYS A 67 10.80 -4.06 -9.40
N GLY A 68 10.18 -2.93 -8.99
CA GLY A 68 10.60 -2.19 -7.82
C GLY A 68 11.95 -1.50 -8.00
N HIS A 69 12.34 -0.67 -7.04
CA HIS A 69 13.52 0.18 -7.15
C HIS A 69 14.82 -0.61 -7.39
N ARG A 70 14.94 -1.82 -6.85
CA ARG A 70 16.13 -2.66 -7.01
C ARG A 70 16.37 -3.14 -8.45
N PHE A 71 15.29 -3.36 -9.24
CA PHE A 71 15.38 -4.00 -10.56
C PHE A 71 14.83 -3.11 -11.69
N GLY A 72 14.81 -1.80 -11.51
CA GLY A 72 14.29 -0.85 -12.49
C GLY A 72 12.81 -0.60 -12.31
N TYR A 73 12.47 0.19 -11.30
CA TYR A 73 11.10 0.55 -10.95
C TYR A 73 10.35 1.18 -12.12
N GLN A 74 9.21 0.60 -12.46
CA GLN A 74 8.41 0.98 -13.62
C GLN A 74 7.09 1.64 -13.20
N SER A 75 6.53 2.47 -14.08
CA SER A 75 5.15 2.92 -13.94
C SER A 75 4.18 1.75 -14.01
N PHE A 76 3.09 1.85 -13.28
CA PHE A 76 2.00 0.87 -13.32
C PHE A 76 1.20 1.04 -14.60
N THR A 77 0.79 -0.06 -15.21
CA THR A 77 0.01 0.02 -16.46
C THR A 77 -1.45 0.39 -16.17
N SER A 78 -2.12 1.01 -17.14
CA SER A 78 -3.54 1.35 -17.02
C SER A 78 -4.41 0.10 -16.78
N LYS A 79 -4.08 -1.03 -17.43
CA LYS A 79 -4.78 -2.32 -17.21
C LYS A 79 -4.64 -2.79 -15.78
N GLN A 80 -3.45 -2.72 -15.21
CA GLN A 80 -3.15 -3.10 -13.84
C GLN A 80 -3.89 -2.20 -12.82
N ILE A 81 -3.89 -0.89 -13.03
CA ILE A 81 -4.58 0.06 -12.15
C ILE A 81 -6.09 -0.06 -12.26
N ASN A 82 -6.65 -0.28 -13.45
CA ASN A 82 -8.08 -0.53 -13.61
C ASN A 82 -8.52 -1.81 -12.88
N ALA A 83 -7.75 -2.88 -12.98
CA ALA A 83 -8.00 -4.12 -12.24
C ALA A 83 -7.94 -3.89 -10.72
N LEU A 84 -6.96 -3.12 -10.23
CA LEU A 84 -6.86 -2.72 -8.83
C LEU A 84 -8.08 -1.93 -8.37
N VAL A 85 -8.55 -0.98 -9.18
CA VAL A 85 -9.75 -0.17 -8.87
C VAL A 85 -10.98 -1.06 -8.70
N ILE A 86 -11.20 -1.99 -9.63
CA ILE A 86 -12.34 -2.92 -9.59
C ILE A 86 -12.25 -3.78 -8.31
N LEU A 87 -11.10 -4.40 -8.06
CA LEU A 87 -10.88 -5.25 -6.89
C LEU A 87 -11.08 -4.47 -5.58
N CYS A 88 -10.43 -3.30 -5.45
CA CYS A 88 -10.55 -2.48 -4.24
C CYS A 88 -11.99 -2.04 -3.98
N LYS A 89 -12.75 -1.65 -5.00
CA LYS A 89 -14.17 -1.29 -4.84
C LYS A 89 -15.00 -2.48 -4.33
N SER A 90 -14.78 -3.67 -4.87
CA SER A 90 -15.43 -4.90 -4.42
C SER A 90 -15.13 -5.21 -2.96
N LEU A 91 -13.84 -5.23 -2.58
CA LEU A 91 -13.40 -5.50 -1.22
C LEU A 91 -13.89 -4.44 -0.22
N LYS A 92 -13.81 -3.15 -0.60
CA LYS A 92 -14.32 -2.05 0.23
C LYS A 92 -15.82 -2.18 0.52
N ARG A 93 -16.62 -2.56 -0.47
CA ARG A 93 -18.05 -2.80 -0.30
C ARG A 93 -18.32 -4.00 0.60
N LYS A 94 -17.64 -5.13 0.33
CA LYS A 94 -17.80 -6.38 1.07
C LYS A 94 -17.43 -6.24 2.56
N TYR A 95 -16.33 -5.59 2.86
CA TYR A 95 -15.79 -5.47 4.21
C TYR A 95 -15.98 -4.08 4.83
N LYS A 96 -16.74 -3.19 4.19
CA LYS A 96 -16.99 -1.80 4.66
C LYS A 96 -15.71 -1.02 4.97
N ILE A 97 -14.65 -1.22 4.16
CA ILE A 97 -13.34 -0.63 4.39
C ILE A 97 -13.39 0.88 4.07
N LYS A 98 -13.00 1.71 5.05
CA LYS A 98 -12.87 3.17 4.89
C LYS A 98 -11.71 3.53 3.96
N ASN A 99 -11.78 4.68 3.27
CA ASN A 99 -10.68 5.16 2.43
C ASN A 99 -9.36 5.32 3.19
N SER A 100 -9.43 5.76 4.45
CA SER A 100 -8.27 5.91 5.34
C SER A 100 -7.58 4.60 5.73
N LEU A 101 -8.17 3.46 5.38
CA LEU A 101 -7.63 2.12 5.63
C LEU A 101 -7.15 1.43 4.34
N VAL A 102 -7.07 2.16 3.23
CA VAL A 102 -6.39 1.69 2.01
C VAL A 102 -5.02 2.34 1.97
N LEU A 103 -3.99 1.54 2.19
CA LEU A 103 -2.65 1.96 2.58
C LEU A 103 -1.58 1.34 1.69
N GLY A 104 -0.47 2.03 1.53
CA GLY A 104 0.76 1.45 1.01
C GLY A 104 1.56 0.73 2.10
N HIS A 105 2.49 -0.11 1.70
CA HIS A 105 3.37 -0.80 2.64
C HIS A 105 4.27 0.20 3.39
N SER A 106 4.69 1.28 2.71
CA SER A 106 5.44 2.39 3.32
C SER A 106 4.66 3.15 4.38
N ASP A 107 3.31 3.18 4.33
CA ASP A 107 2.52 3.82 5.38
C ASP A 107 2.54 3.04 6.68
N ILE A 108 2.47 1.72 6.59
CA ILE A 108 2.37 0.81 7.74
C ILE A 108 3.73 0.33 8.27
N SER A 109 4.80 0.53 7.52
CA SER A 109 6.15 0.10 7.86
C SER A 109 7.23 1.02 7.24
N PRO A 110 7.18 2.35 7.49
CA PRO A 110 7.98 3.36 6.77
C PRO A 110 9.50 3.19 6.97
N LEU A 111 9.95 2.63 8.10
CA LEU A 111 11.38 2.40 8.36
C LEU A 111 11.95 1.21 7.57
N ARG A 112 11.12 0.42 6.92
CA ARG A 112 11.51 -0.84 6.28
C ARG A 112 11.08 -0.96 4.83
N LYS A 113 10.05 -0.21 4.43
CA LYS A 113 9.36 -0.35 3.15
C LYS A 113 9.19 0.98 2.46
N ILE A 114 9.42 0.98 1.15
CA ILE A 114 9.24 2.14 0.27
C ILE A 114 8.13 1.92 -0.76
N ASP A 115 7.64 0.68 -0.89
CA ASP A 115 6.56 0.35 -1.81
C ASP A 115 5.19 0.88 -1.32
N PRO A 116 4.29 1.26 -2.22
CA PRO A 116 4.33 1.07 -3.66
C PRO A 116 5.22 2.07 -4.43
N GLY A 117 5.82 3.05 -3.78
CA GLY A 117 6.73 4.02 -4.37
C GLY A 117 6.05 5.22 -5.06
N GLU A 118 6.88 6.13 -5.56
CA GLU A 118 6.47 7.46 -6.05
C GLU A 118 5.67 7.42 -7.37
N LYS A 119 5.83 6.36 -8.18
CA LYS A 119 5.07 6.18 -9.44
C LYS A 119 3.69 5.59 -9.23
N PHE A 120 3.32 5.26 -7.97
CA PHE A 120 1.99 4.71 -7.69
C PHE A 120 0.93 5.81 -7.74
N PRO A 121 -0.16 5.64 -8.51
CA PRO A 121 -1.08 6.73 -8.85
C PRO A 121 -2.12 6.99 -7.75
N TRP A 122 -1.71 7.33 -6.53
CA TRP A 122 -2.58 7.61 -5.39
C TRP A 122 -3.66 8.66 -5.70
N ARG A 123 -3.29 9.74 -6.43
CA ARG A 123 -4.24 10.79 -6.82
C ARG A 123 -5.39 10.22 -7.67
N HIS A 124 -5.06 9.38 -8.63
CA HIS A 124 -6.07 8.72 -9.49
C HIS A 124 -6.94 7.76 -8.67
N LEU A 125 -6.36 6.93 -7.81
CA LEU A 125 -7.10 6.01 -6.97
C LEU A 125 -8.05 6.76 -6.02
N SER A 126 -7.60 7.84 -5.40
CA SER A 126 -8.42 8.68 -4.53
C SER A 126 -9.60 9.32 -5.28
N SER A 127 -9.43 9.75 -6.54
CA SER A 127 -10.54 10.23 -7.38
C SER A 127 -11.57 9.14 -7.71
N LYS A 128 -11.19 7.86 -7.58
CA LYS A 128 -12.09 6.70 -7.73
C LYS A 128 -12.65 6.21 -6.38
N GLY A 129 -12.40 6.95 -5.28
CA GLY A 129 -12.85 6.59 -3.94
C GLY A 129 -12.01 5.51 -3.25
N ILE A 130 -10.73 5.39 -3.61
CA ILE A 130 -9.80 4.39 -3.06
C ILE A 130 -8.59 5.12 -2.46
N GLY A 131 -8.40 4.96 -1.15
CA GLY A 131 -7.36 5.67 -0.43
C GLY A 131 -7.67 7.16 -0.21
N ILE A 132 -6.70 7.86 0.36
CA ILE A 132 -6.75 9.30 0.59
C ILE A 132 -5.59 9.95 -0.16
N TYR A 133 -5.89 11.04 -0.85
CA TYR A 133 -4.87 11.92 -1.42
C TYR A 133 -5.18 13.37 -1.01
N PRO A 134 -4.24 14.10 -0.41
CA PRO A 134 -4.49 15.45 0.08
C PRO A 134 -4.89 16.39 -1.06
N LYS A 135 -5.96 17.14 -0.88
CA LYS A 135 -6.34 18.26 -1.75
C LYS A 135 -5.62 19.53 -1.30
N THR A 136 -4.30 19.54 -1.38
CA THR A 136 -3.53 20.71 -0.97
C THR A 136 -3.31 21.62 -2.16
N ARG A 137 -3.84 22.85 -2.10
CA ARG A 137 -3.32 23.98 -2.88
C ARG A 137 -2.15 24.54 -2.08
N PHE A 138 -0.94 24.11 -2.39
CA PHE A 138 0.27 24.67 -1.79
C PHE A 138 0.44 26.14 -2.25
N LYS A 139 -0.13 27.05 -1.52
CA LYS A 139 0.22 28.48 -1.59
C LYS A 139 1.30 28.74 -0.53
N ASN A 140 2.53 29.07 -0.96
CA ASN A 140 3.67 29.53 -0.16
C ASN A 140 4.42 28.52 0.71
N TYR A 141 5.41 27.82 0.12
CA TYR A 141 6.43 27.04 0.83
C TYR A 141 7.45 27.89 1.64
N LYS A 142 7.51 29.21 1.45
CA LYS A 142 8.62 30.06 1.94
C LYS A 142 8.58 30.44 3.42
N LYS A 143 7.64 29.97 4.23
CA LYS A 143 7.49 30.37 5.65
C LYS A 143 7.24 29.24 6.64
N LEU A 144 7.85 28.07 6.45
CA LEU A 144 7.75 27.01 7.44
C LEU A 144 8.96 27.06 8.38
N LYS A 145 8.84 27.79 9.49
CA LYS A 145 9.82 27.81 10.59
C LYS A 145 9.76 26.50 11.40
N ASN A 146 10.80 26.22 12.20
CA ASN A 146 11.01 25.00 13.01
C ASN A 146 9.85 24.56 13.92
N THR A 147 8.90 25.40 14.23
CA THR A 147 7.64 25.10 14.96
C THR A 147 6.72 24.11 14.23
N PHE A 148 6.96 23.86 12.95
CA PHE A 148 6.12 23.00 12.12
C PHE A 148 6.38 21.51 12.30
N GLN A 149 7.55 21.11 12.78
CA GLN A 149 7.91 19.70 12.87
C GLN A 149 7.00 18.94 13.85
N GLY A 150 6.73 19.53 15.02
CA GLY A 150 5.82 18.94 16.01
C GLY A 150 4.38 18.83 15.51
N ILE A 151 3.88 19.86 14.82
CA ILE A 151 2.53 19.83 14.22
C ILE A 151 2.45 18.78 13.10
N PHE A 152 3.50 18.67 12.27
CA PHE A 152 3.58 17.69 11.21
C PHE A 152 3.51 16.25 11.75
N PHE A 153 4.34 15.92 12.75
CA PHE A 153 4.31 14.59 13.38
C PHE A 153 2.99 14.32 14.09
N LYS A 154 2.42 15.29 14.79
CA LYS A 154 1.09 15.16 15.39
C LYS A 154 0.02 14.84 14.34
N ASN A 155 0.05 15.52 13.20
CA ASN A 155 -0.89 15.27 12.11
C ASN A 155 -0.69 13.88 11.47
N LEU A 156 0.55 13.43 11.24
CA LEU A 156 0.83 12.09 10.78
C LEU A 156 0.32 11.03 11.77
N HIS A 157 0.54 11.26 13.07
CA HIS A 157 0.02 10.37 14.12
C HIS A 157 -1.51 10.29 14.11
N ASN A 158 -2.19 11.43 13.96
CA ASN A 158 -3.65 11.51 13.87
C ASN A 158 -4.20 10.78 12.62
N LEU A 159 -3.44 10.79 11.50
CA LEU A 159 -3.78 9.99 10.32
C LEU A 159 -3.64 8.49 10.55
N GLY A 160 -2.71 8.08 11.39
CA GLY A 160 -2.51 6.65 11.67
C GLY A 160 -1.07 6.17 11.73
N TYR A 161 -0.10 6.97 11.34
CA TYR A 161 1.33 6.60 11.40
C TYR A 161 1.79 6.31 12.82
N ARG A 162 2.59 5.26 13.03
CA ARG A 162 3.04 4.78 14.36
C ARG A 162 4.55 4.58 14.49
N TYR A 163 5.31 4.85 13.45
CA TYR A 163 6.78 4.79 13.44
C TYR A 163 7.35 6.20 13.27
N LEU A 164 6.85 7.12 14.05
CA LEU A 164 7.31 8.51 14.05
C LEU A 164 8.33 8.64 15.18
N ASN A 165 9.61 8.68 14.84
CA ASN A 165 10.64 9.07 15.79
C ASN A 165 10.55 10.61 15.92
N THR A 166 10.04 11.08 17.05
CA THR A 166 10.34 12.44 17.51
C THR A 166 11.76 12.38 18.04
N ALA A 167 12.71 12.90 17.28
CA ALA A 167 14.03 13.19 17.80
C ALA A 167 13.93 14.28 18.86
#